data_72b823f4acab53a548fa4c54684d106a
#
_entry.id   72b823f4acab53a548fa4c54684d106a
#
_cell.length_a   1.000
_cell.length_b   1.000
_cell.length_c   1.000
_cell.angle_alpha   90.00
_cell.angle_beta   90.00
_cell.angle_gamma   90.00
#
_symmetry.space_group_name_H-M   'P 1'
#
loop_
_entity.id
_entity.type
_entity.pdbx_description
1 polymer ?
#
loop_
_entity_poly.entity_id
_entity_poly.type
_entity_poly.pdbx_seq_one_letter_code
_entity_poly.pdbx_strand_id
1 'polypeptide(L)'
;MLYNTLTRKKEVFAPLKNNIVRAYFCGPTVQDSPHIGHARAFIAFDILVRYLKFKGYKVFFIRNVTDIDDKIIEKAKKENVTPFEIAHRYYLEFLHAADALKLLHPNIEPFATGHIPEIIELIKKLIDKGFAYTTKSGDVYFDVLKFKEYGKLSGQRISELKAGARIKPGEEKKNPIYPKEIVKIAGLLEKHIKENTNSVSYTHLTLPTKA
;
A
#
# COMPACT_ATOMS: atom_id res chain seq x y z
N MET A 1 2.87 -19.36 -19.07
CA MET A 1 3.00 -17.93 -19.46
C MET A 1 2.18 -17.08 -18.52
N LEU A 2 2.70 -15.92 -18.10
CA LEU A 2 1.98 -14.92 -17.31
C LEU A 2 1.91 -13.60 -18.09
N TYR A 3 0.84 -12.82 -17.87
CA TYR A 3 0.76 -11.49 -18.45
C TYR A 3 1.65 -10.53 -17.65
N ASN A 4 2.57 -9.88 -18.35
CA ASN A 4 3.45 -8.87 -17.77
C ASN A 4 2.87 -7.48 -18.07
N THR A 5 2.43 -6.77 -17.04
CA THR A 5 1.82 -5.44 -17.17
C THR A 5 2.81 -4.40 -17.71
N LEU A 6 4.10 -4.56 -17.42
CA LEU A 6 5.13 -3.62 -17.90
C LEU A 6 5.32 -3.71 -19.42
N THR A 7 5.35 -4.93 -19.95
CA THR A 7 5.56 -5.18 -21.40
C THR A 7 4.26 -5.29 -22.19
N ARG A 8 3.10 -5.40 -21.47
CA ARG A 8 1.77 -5.59 -22.07
C ARG A 8 1.63 -6.89 -22.88
N LYS A 9 2.42 -7.91 -22.57
CA LYS A 9 2.46 -9.19 -23.28
C LYS A 9 2.37 -10.37 -22.32
N LYS A 10 1.92 -11.52 -22.84
CA LYS A 10 2.07 -12.80 -22.16
C LYS A 10 3.48 -13.32 -22.40
N GLU A 11 4.22 -13.57 -21.33
CA GLU A 11 5.61 -14.00 -21.37
C GLU A 11 5.79 -15.33 -20.63
N VAL A 12 6.86 -16.05 -20.98
CA VAL A 12 7.26 -17.24 -20.23
C VAL A 12 7.74 -16.78 -18.85
N PHE A 13 7.13 -17.33 -17.82
CA PHE A 13 7.54 -17.02 -16.46
C PHE A 13 8.89 -17.67 -16.16
N ALA A 14 9.86 -16.87 -15.74
CA ALA A 14 11.15 -17.31 -15.24
C ALA A 14 11.43 -16.65 -13.89
N PRO A 15 11.75 -17.41 -12.83
CA PRO A 15 12.10 -16.82 -11.54
C PRO A 15 13.49 -16.16 -11.61
N LEU A 16 13.69 -15.09 -10.84
CA LEU A 16 14.97 -14.37 -10.76
C LEU A 16 16.10 -15.20 -10.11
N LYS A 17 15.75 -16.18 -9.28
CA LYS A 17 16.68 -17.12 -8.64
C LYS A 17 16.17 -18.55 -8.83
N ASN A 18 17.11 -19.47 -9.02
CA ASN A 18 16.83 -20.89 -9.25
C ASN A 18 15.69 -21.42 -8.40
N ASN A 19 14.59 -21.77 -9.05
CA ASN A 19 13.40 -22.40 -8.48
C ASN A 19 12.71 -21.67 -7.30
N ILE A 20 13.10 -20.40 -7.03
CA ILE A 20 12.54 -19.60 -5.93
C ILE A 20 11.71 -18.45 -6.52
N VAL A 21 10.44 -18.42 -6.18
CA VAL A 21 9.51 -17.33 -6.51
C VAL A 21 9.23 -16.51 -5.26
N ARG A 22 9.45 -15.22 -5.34
CA ARG A 22 9.04 -14.25 -4.32
C ARG A 22 7.88 -13.46 -4.88
N ALA A 23 6.71 -13.63 -4.30
CA ALA A 23 5.48 -12.97 -4.73
C ALA A 23 5.00 -12.02 -3.64
N TYR A 24 4.74 -10.77 -4.01
CA TYR A 24 4.12 -9.78 -3.14
C TYR A 24 2.76 -9.41 -3.72
N PHE A 25 1.74 -9.50 -2.89
CA PHE A 25 0.39 -9.08 -3.22
C PHE A 25 -0.07 -8.01 -2.26
N CYS A 26 -0.71 -6.97 -2.79
CA CYS A 26 -1.32 -5.96 -1.96
C CYS A 26 -2.46 -6.58 -1.15
N GLY A 27 -2.37 -6.42 0.16
CA GLY A 27 -3.38 -6.90 1.09
C GLY A 27 -4.52 -5.90 1.30
N PRO A 28 -5.41 -6.19 2.25
CA PRO A 28 -6.54 -5.33 2.53
C PRO A 28 -6.13 -4.04 3.24
N THR A 29 -6.89 -2.97 3.01
CA THR A 29 -7.01 -1.87 3.97
C THR A 29 -8.16 -2.22 4.90
N VAL A 30 -7.84 -2.46 6.17
CA VAL A 30 -8.79 -3.01 7.15
C VAL A 30 -9.65 -1.91 7.77
N GLN A 31 -10.41 -1.24 6.92
CA GLN A 31 -11.31 -0.14 7.26
C GLN A 31 -12.78 -0.55 7.31
N ASP A 32 -13.12 -1.67 6.67
CA ASP A 32 -14.49 -2.17 6.52
C ASP A 32 -14.47 -3.67 6.22
N SER A 33 -15.65 -4.29 6.31
CA SER A 33 -15.84 -5.71 6.00
C SER A 33 -15.36 -6.06 4.60
N PRO A 34 -14.75 -7.24 4.40
CA PRO A 34 -14.35 -7.69 3.09
C PRO A 34 -15.57 -7.92 2.19
N HIS A 35 -15.44 -7.61 0.91
CA HIS A 35 -16.50 -7.79 -0.09
C HIS A 35 -16.02 -8.69 -1.24
N ILE A 36 -16.92 -9.04 -2.14
CA ILE A 36 -16.67 -9.96 -3.27
C ILE A 36 -15.48 -9.53 -4.16
N GLY A 37 -15.22 -8.23 -4.26
CA GLY A 37 -14.07 -7.71 -4.99
C GLY A 37 -12.74 -8.12 -4.36
N HIS A 38 -12.65 -8.12 -3.02
CA HIS A 38 -11.51 -8.66 -2.30
C HIS A 38 -11.37 -10.17 -2.53
N ALA A 39 -12.47 -10.92 -2.39
CA ALA A 39 -12.47 -12.37 -2.63
C ALA A 39 -11.95 -12.72 -4.03
N ARG A 40 -12.44 -12.03 -5.07
CA ARG A 40 -11.99 -12.24 -6.46
C ARG A 40 -10.47 -12.03 -6.60
N ALA A 41 -9.92 -10.96 -6.04
CA ALA A 41 -8.50 -10.66 -6.15
C ALA A 41 -7.66 -11.71 -5.41
N PHE A 42 -8.01 -12.04 -4.18
CA PHE A 42 -7.24 -12.98 -3.37
C PHE A 42 -7.34 -14.42 -3.88
N ILE A 43 -8.48 -14.87 -4.40
CA ILE A 43 -8.61 -16.18 -5.06
C ILE A 43 -7.72 -16.26 -6.30
N ALA A 44 -7.65 -15.20 -7.12
CA ALA A 44 -6.78 -15.18 -8.28
C ALA A 44 -5.30 -15.32 -7.90
N PHE A 45 -4.87 -14.64 -6.85
CA PHE A 45 -3.50 -14.77 -6.32
C PHE A 45 -3.24 -16.15 -5.70
N ASP A 46 -4.21 -16.70 -4.99
CA ASP A 46 -4.13 -18.03 -4.38
C ASP A 46 -3.94 -19.12 -5.45
N ILE A 47 -4.72 -19.06 -6.52
CA ILE A 47 -4.58 -19.97 -7.67
C ILE A 47 -3.18 -19.89 -8.26
N LEU A 48 -2.65 -18.68 -8.43
CA LEU A 48 -1.29 -18.47 -8.95
C LEU A 48 -0.23 -19.11 -8.03
N VAL A 49 -0.33 -18.87 -6.72
CA VAL A 49 0.60 -19.43 -5.72
C VAL A 49 0.54 -20.96 -5.74
N ARG A 50 -0.68 -21.55 -5.71
CA ARG A 50 -0.87 -23.02 -5.76
C ARG A 50 -0.31 -23.60 -7.05
N TYR A 51 -0.56 -22.98 -8.19
CA TYR A 51 -0.06 -23.44 -9.46
C TYR A 51 1.48 -23.40 -9.53
N LEU A 52 2.09 -22.33 -9.04
CA LEU A 52 3.56 -22.24 -8.99
C LEU A 52 4.17 -23.31 -8.07
N LYS A 53 3.55 -23.57 -6.91
CA LYS A 53 3.94 -24.67 -6.02
C LYS A 53 3.79 -26.04 -6.71
N PHE A 54 2.67 -26.26 -7.39
CA PHE A 54 2.43 -27.47 -8.18
C PHE A 54 3.48 -27.69 -9.26
N LYS A 55 3.96 -26.61 -9.89
CA LYS A 55 5.06 -26.64 -10.87
C LYS A 55 6.44 -26.87 -10.24
N GLY A 56 6.52 -27.10 -8.93
CA GLY A 56 7.75 -27.39 -8.20
C GLY A 56 8.55 -26.17 -7.75
N TYR A 57 8.03 -24.94 -7.90
CA TYR A 57 8.69 -23.76 -7.39
C TYR A 57 8.58 -23.64 -5.86
N LYS A 58 9.64 -23.17 -5.20
CA LYS A 58 9.58 -22.69 -3.82
C LYS A 58 8.99 -21.28 -3.83
N VAL A 59 7.75 -21.12 -3.37
CA VAL A 59 7.05 -19.85 -3.41
C VAL A 59 7.04 -19.22 -2.02
N PHE A 60 7.64 -18.03 -1.91
CA PHE A 60 7.49 -17.14 -0.77
C PHE A 60 6.43 -16.11 -1.11
N PHE A 61 5.30 -16.23 -0.47
CA PHE A 61 4.15 -15.36 -0.65
C PHE A 61 4.08 -14.34 0.49
N ILE A 62 4.07 -13.07 0.16
CA ILE A 62 3.97 -11.94 1.08
C ILE A 62 2.69 -11.18 0.76
N ARG A 63 1.92 -10.84 1.79
CA ARG A 63 0.74 -10.00 1.68
C ARG A 63 0.75 -9.01 2.84
N ASN A 64 0.70 -7.71 2.53
CA ASN A 64 0.65 -6.71 3.59
C ASN A 64 -0.76 -6.52 4.16
N VAL A 65 -0.82 -5.88 5.32
CA VAL A 65 -2.05 -5.34 5.90
C VAL A 65 -1.88 -3.84 6.06
N THR A 66 -2.79 -3.08 5.50
CA THR A 66 -2.86 -1.64 5.71
C THR A 66 -3.79 -1.38 6.89
N ASP A 67 -3.20 -1.33 8.07
CA ASP A 67 -3.89 -1.20 9.35
C ASP A 67 -3.95 0.25 9.84
N ILE A 68 -3.46 1.19 9.03
CA ILE A 68 -3.64 2.62 9.25
C ILE A 68 -3.88 3.34 7.92
N ASP A 69 -4.95 4.14 7.88
CA ASP A 69 -5.44 4.90 6.73
C ASP A 69 -6.36 6.01 7.22
N ASP A 70 -6.48 7.10 6.49
CA ASP A 70 -7.41 8.19 6.83
C ASP A 70 -8.84 7.69 7.06
N LYS A 71 -9.28 6.71 6.27
CA LYS A 71 -10.61 6.11 6.41
C LYS A 71 -10.79 5.31 7.70
N ILE A 72 -9.72 4.64 8.17
CA ILE A 72 -9.74 3.97 9.47
C ILE A 72 -9.87 5.01 10.57
N ILE A 73 -9.11 6.11 10.49
CA ILE A 73 -9.14 7.20 11.46
C ILE A 73 -10.50 7.88 11.46
N GLU A 74 -11.06 8.18 10.29
CA GLU A 74 -12.40 8.78 10.18
C GLU A 74 -13.50 7.89 10.76
N LYS A 75 -13.44 6.58 10.47
CA LYS A 75 -14.37 5.60 11.00
C LYS A 75 -14.26 5.47 12.52
N ALA A 76 -13.05 5.41 13.04
CA ALA A 76 -12.79 5.40 14.48
C ALA A 76 -13.40 6.61 15.20
N LYS A 77 -13.24 7.81 14.62
CA LYS A 77 -13.87 9.03 15.15
C LYS A 77 -15.40 8.95 15.15
N LYS A 78 -16.00 8.42 14.08
CA LYS A 78 -17.47 8.27 13.97
C LYS A 78 -18.03 7.27 14.98
N GLU A 79 -17.29 6.17 15.21
CA GLU A 79 -17.70 5.11 16.15
C GLU A 79 -17.24 5.38 17.60
N ASN A 80 -16.49 6.46 17.84
CA ASN A 80 -15.90 6.81 19.14
C ASN A 80 -15.04 5.67 19.73
N VAL A 81 -14.22 5.07 18.89
CA VAL A 81 -13.25 4.03 19.24
C VAL A 81 -11.87 4.40 18.71
N THR A 82 -10.86 3.61 19.05
CA THR A 82 -9.49 3.82 18.53
C THR A 82 -9.34 3.32 17.09
N PRO A 83 -8.43 3.90 16.27
CA PRO A 83 -8.09 3.36 14.97
C PRO A 83 -7.62 1.90 15.01
N PHE A 84 -6.94 1.52 16.09
CA PHE A 84 -6.51 0.14 16.31
C PHE A 84 -7.70 -0.83 16.44
N GLU A 85 -8.75 -0.46 17.18
CA GLU A 85 -9.95 -1.30 17.33
C GLU A 85 -10.66 -1.51 15.99
N ILE A 86 -10.76 -0.46 15.16
CA ILE A 86 -11.31 -0.57 13.79
C ILE A 86 -10.45 -1.52 12.96
N ALA A 87 -9.15 -1.27 12.90
CA ALA A 87 -8.24 -2.08 12.09
C ALA A 87 -8.25 -3.55 12.53
N HIS A 88 -8.20 -3.80 13.84
CA HIS A 88 -8.21 -5.16 14.40
C HIS A 88 -9.52 -5.90 14.10
N ARG A 89 -10.67 -5.25 14.29
CA ARG A 89 -11.99 -5.81 14.00
C ARG A 89 -12.09 -6.30 12.56
N TYR A 90 -11.78 -5.42 11.60
CA TYR A 90 -11.90 -5.75 10.18
C TYR A 90 -10.78 -6.65 9.66
N TYR A 91 -9.63 -6.66 10.32
CA TYR A 91 -8.61 -7.68 10.06
C TYR A 91 -9.08 -9.08 10.46
N LEU A 92 -9.73 -9.24 11.60
CA LEU A 92 -10.32 -10.54 12.00
C LEU A 92 -11.43 -10.98 11.04
N GLU A 93 -12.32 -10.06 10.63
CA GLU A 93 -13.33 -10.37 9.62
C GLU A 93 -12.71 -10.81 8.29
N PHE A 94 -11.63 -10.15 7.88
CA PHE A 94 -10.88 -10.52 6.68
C PHE A 94 -10.27 -11.93 6.83
N LEU A 95 -9.67 -12.26 7.96
CA LEU A 95 -9.12 -13.60 8.21
C LEU A 95 -10.20 -14.67 8.15
N HIS A 96 -11.33 -14.45 8.81
CA HIS A 96 -12.47 -15.38 8.77
C HIS A 96 -12.98 -15.61 7.33
N ALA A 97 -13.08 -14.54 6.55
CA ALA A 97 -13.47 -14.65 5.14
C ALA A 97 -12.42 -15.40 4.30
N ALA A 98 -11.13 -15.15 4.55
CA ALA A 98 -10.03 -15.83 3.87
C ALA A 98 -10.03 -17.34 4.19
N ASP A 99 -10.24 -17.70 5.44
CA ASP A 99 -10.32 -19.10 5.89
C ASP A 99 -11.55 -19.81 5.31
N ALA A 100 -12.71 -19.16 5.30
CA ALA A 100 -13.92 -19.68 4.68
C ALA A 100 -13.74 -19.98 3.19
N LEU A 101 -12.94 -19.15 2.50
CA LEU A 101 -12.56 -19.35 1.10
C LEU A 101 -11.37 -20.30 0.93
N LYS A 102 -10.83 -20.86 2.02
CA LYS A 102 -9.67 -21.76 2.02
C LYS A 102 -8.44 -21.17 1.32
N LEU A 103 -8.24 -19.87 1.45
CA LEU A 103 -7.07 -19.19 0.90
C LEU A 103 -5.80 -19.58 1.67
N LEU A 104 -4.68 -19.67 0.97
CA LEU A 104 -3.38 -19.88 1.60
C LEU A 104 -3.00 -18.65 2.45
N HIS A 105 -2.52 -18.91 3.64
CA HIS A 105 -1.89 -17.86 4.44
C HIS A 105 -0.56 -17.45 3.84
N PRO A 106 -0.21 -16.16 3.89
CA PRO A 106 1.10 -15.68 3.44
C PRO A 106 2.22 -16.22 4.33
N ASN A 107 3.43 -16.31 3.78
CA ASN A 107 4.61 -16.64 4.58
C ASN A 107 5.00 -15.48 5.51
N ILE A 108 4.75 -14.25 5.05
CA ILE A 108 4.99 -13.02 5.81
C ILE A 108 3.80 -12.09 5.57
N GLU A 109 3.26 -11.54 6.63
CA GLU A 109 2.14 -10.59 6.58
C GLU A 109 2.53 -9.31 7.34
N PRO A 110 3.26 -8.37 6.69
CA PRO A 110 3.68 -7.13 7.32
C PRO A 110 2.49 -6.18 7.49
N PHE A 111 2.39 -5.60 8.67
CA PHE A 111 1.46 -4.51 8.98
C PHE A 111 2.14 -3.17 8.73
N ALA A 112 1.41 -2.20 8.19
CA ALA A 112 1.97 -0.87 7.91
C ALA A 112 2.48 -0.20 9.19
N THR A 113 1.77 -0.35 10.30
CA THR A 113 2.17 0.18 11.61
C THR A 113 3.48 -0.43 12.12
N GLY A 114 3.76 -1.68 11.79
CA GLY A 114 5.00 -2.38 12.18
C GLY A 114 6.24 -1.94 11.42
N HIS A 115 6.11 -1.10 10.36
CA HIS A 115 7.20 -0.72 9.46
C HIS A 115 7.38 0.80 9.33
N ILE A 116 6.91 1.57 10.32
CA ILE A 116 7.01 3.03 10.30
C ILE A 116 8.46 3.53 10.21
N PRO A 117 9.44 2.97 10.95
CA PRO A 117 10.82 3.41 10.82
C PRO A 117 11.38 3.26 9.41
N GLU A 118 11.13 2.13 8.75
CA GLU A 118 11.58 1.86 7.37
C GLU A 118 10.89 2.77 6.35
N ILE A 119 9.61 3.08 6.59
CA ILE A 119 8.85 4.03 5.78
C ILE A 119 9.47 5.42 5.87
N ILE A 120 9.78 5.89 7.09
CA ILE A 120 10.43 7.18 7.32
C ILE A 120 11.81 7.24 6.65
N GLU A 121 12.60 6.17 6.79
CA GLU A 121 13.90 6.09 6.16
C GLU A 121 13.81 6.17 4.62
N LEU A 122 12.84 5.49 4.02
CA LEU A 122 12.59 5.58 2.58
C LEU A 122 12.21 7.00 2.15
N ILE A 123 11.34 7.67 2.92
CA ILE A 123 10.93 9.05 2.65
C ILE A 123 12.12 9.99 2.72
N LYS A 124 12.96 9.89 3.75
CA LYS A 124 14.19 10.67 3.86
C LYS A 124 15.09 10.49 2.64
N LYS A 125 15.31 9.23 2.21
CA LYS A 125 16.09 8.93 1.00
C LYS A 125 15.49 9.56 -0.27
N LEU A 126 14.16 9.65 -0.37
CA LEU A 126 13.50 10.31 -1.50
C LEU A 126 13.67 11.83 -1.46
N ILE A 127 13.62 12.44 -0.28
CA ILE A 127 13.89 13.86 -0.08
C ILE A 127 15.35 14.18 -0.45
N ASP A 128 16.31 13.42 0.08
CA ASP A 128 17.75 13.61 -0.17
C ASP A 128 18.08 13.48 -1.66
N LYS A 129 17.41 12.57 -2.37
CA LYS A 129 17.54 12.43 -3.83
C LYS A 129 16.76 13.49 -4.63
N GLY A 130 16.03 14.36 -3.96
CA GLY A 130 15.23 15.42 -4.57
C GLY A 130 13.95 14.95 -5.25
N PHE A 131 13.52 13.69 -5.07
CA PHE A 131 12.25 13.16 -5.59
C PHE A 131 11.06 13.50 -4.72
N ALA A 132 11.28 13.92 -3.48
CA ALA A 132 10.23 14.36 -2.57
C ALA A 132 10.58 15.71 -1.95
N TYR A 133 9.59 16.42 -1.43
CA TYR A 133 9.76 17.71 -0.76
C TYR A 133 8.78 17.86 0.40
N THR A 134 9.20 18.60 1.41
CA THR A 134 8.39 18.93 2.57
C THR A 134 7.69 20.28 2.36
N THR A 135 6.44 20.39 2.82
CA THR A 135 5.66 21.63 2.84
C THR A 135 5.81 22.33 4.19
N LYS A 136 5.29 23.57 4.30
CA LYS A 136 5.27 24.32 5.56
C LYS A 136 4.39 23.66 6.62
N SER A 137 3.34 22.93 6.20
CA SER A 137 2.48 22.13 7.09
C SER A 137 3.17 20.88 7.65
N GLY A 138 4.39 20.54 7.15
CA GLY A 138 5.11 19.32 7.52
C GLY A 138 4.71 18.09 6.66
N ASP A 139 3.82 18.26 5.70
CA ASP A 139 3.48 17.20 4.76
C ASP A 139 4.63 16.94 3.78
N VAL A 140 4.79 15.69 3.34
CA VAL A 140 5.79 15.31 2.33
C VAL A 140 5.10 14.88 1.06
N TYR A 141 5.53 15.43 -0.08
CA TYR A 141 5.00 15.10 -1.40
C TYR A 141 6.09 14.56 -2.32
N PHE A 142 5.71 13.61 -3.16
CA PHE A 142 6.58 13.10 -4.21
C PHE A 142 6.44 13.96 -5.47
N ASP A 143 7.56 14.40 -6.02
CA ASP A 143 7.59 15.18 -7.27
C ASP A 143 7.61 14.24 -8.47
N VAL A 144 6.43 13.91 -8.98
CA VAL A 144 6.25 12.98 -10.09
C VAL A 144 6.94 13.41 -11.38
N LEU A 145 7.17 14.73 -11.56
CA LEU A 145 7.84 15.28 -12.75
C LEU A 145 9.33 14.95 -12.77
N LYS A 146 9.93 14.77 -11.60
CA LYS A 146 11.34 14.39 -11.50
C LYS A 146 11.60 12.91 -11.76
N PHE A 147 10.57 12.07 -11.70
CA PHE A 147 10.69 10.64 -11.97
C PHE A 147 10.20 10.31 -13.38
N LYS A 148 11.12 10.33 -14.34
CA LYS A 148 10.84 10.13 -15.79
C LYS A 148 10.09 8.83 -16.12
N GLU A 149 10.24 7.80 -15.32
CA GLU A 149 9.59 6.49 -15.48
C GLU A 149 8.18 6.44 -14.84
N TYR A 150 7.70 7.55 -14.27
CA TYR A 150 6.39 7.58 -13.62
C TYR A 150 5.27 7.26 -14.63
N GLY A 151 4.40 6.33 -14.25
CA GLY A 151 3.30 5.90 -15.13
C GLY A 151 3.67 4.77 -16.11
N LYS A 152 4.95 4.40 -16.26
CA LYS A 152 5.40 3.34 -17.18
C LYS A 152 4.69 2.02 -16.93
N LEU A 153 4.56 1.58 -15.68
CA LEU A 153 3.86 0.35 -15.32
C LEU A 153 2.35 0.45 -15.54
N SER A 154 1.72 1.52 -15.08
CA SER A 154 0.26 1.72 -15.20
C SER A 154 -0.18 2.08 -16.61
N GLY A 155 0.74 2.56 -17.47
CA GLY A 155 0.45 3.11 -18.78
C GLY A 155 -0.29 4.45 -18.74
N GLN A 156 -0.37 5.09 -17.57
CA GLN A 156 -0.99 6.39 -17.41
C GLN A 156 -0.03 7.50 -17.80
N ARG A 157 -0.50 8.42 -18.64
CA ARG A 157 0.25 9.64 -18.95
C ARG A 157 0.06 10.65 -17.82
N ILE A 158 1.15 11.32 -17.44
CA ILE A 158 1.12 12.34 -16.38
C ILE A 158 0.09 13.44 -16.74
N SER A 159 0.01 13.82 -18.01
CA SER A 159 -0.94 14.83 -18.52
C SER A 159 -2.42 14.44 -18.37
N GLU A 160 -2.72 13.16 -18.22
CA GLU A 160 -4.10 12.63 -18.09
C GLU A 160 -4.53 12.49 -16.61
N LEU A 161 -3.63 12.74 -15.68
CA LEU A 161 -3.93 12.65 -14.25
C LEU A 161 -4.72 13.88 -13.80
N LYS A 162 -5.97 13.64 -13.36
CA LYS A 162 -6.84 14.72 -12.84
C LYS A 162 -6.49 15.03 -11.38
N ALA A 163 -6.38 16.31 -11.05
CA ALA A 163 -6.22 16.78 -9.68
C ALA A 163 -7.43 16.34 -8.82
N GLY A 164 -7.15 15.88 -7.59
CA GLY A 164 -8.20 15.60 -6.60
C GLY A 164 -9.04 14.33 -6.83
N ALA A 165 -8.63 13.44 -7.76
CA ALA A 165 -9.40 12.24 -8.09
C ALA A 165 -9.64 11.27 -6.91
N ARG A 166 -8.85 11.36 -5.84
CA ARG A 166 -8.98 10.55 -4.61
C ARG A 166 -8.89 11.34 -3.31
N ILE A 167 -8.09 12.39 -3.27
CA ILE A 167 -7.87 13.22 -2.08
C ILE A 167 -7.85 14.68 -2.55
N LYS A 168 -8.50 15.59 -1.80
CA LYS A 168 -8.43 17.02 -2.09
C LYS A 168 -6.96 17.45 -2.03
N PRO A 169 -6.45 18.16 -3.07
CA PRO A 169 -5.07 18.68 -3.05
C PRO A 169 -4.88 19.58 -1.83
N GLY A 170 -3.80 19.35 -1.07
CA GLY A 170 -3.39 20.31 -0.04
C GLY A 170 -2.99 21.65 -0.69
N GLU A 171 -3.25 22.77 -0.02
CA GLU A 171 -3.02 24.14 -0.53
C GLU A 171 -1.55 24.41 -0.88
N GLU A 172 -0.61 23.68 -0.26
CA GLU A 172 0.84 23.86 -0.42
C GLU A 172 1.49 22.95 -1.47
N LYS A 173 0.70 22.23 -2.28
CA LYS A 173 1.21 21.33 -3.30
C LYS A 173 1.82 22.10 -4.46
N LYS A 174 3.07 21.82 -4.84
CA LYS A 174 3.76 22.50 -5.96
C LYS A 174 3.03 22.35 -7.29
N ASN A 175 2.31 21.24 -7.49
CA ASN A 175 1.56 20.98 -8.69
C ASN A 175 0.24 20.24 -8.38
N PRO A 176 -0.89 20.97 -8.27
CA PRO A 176 -2.18 20.40 -7.87
C PRO A 176 -2.78 19.46 -8.92
N ILE A 177 -2.28 19.45 -10.16
CA ILE A 177 -2.78 18.62 -11.25
C ILE A 177 -2.41 17.13 -11.02
N TYR A 178 -1.37 16.84 -10.25
CA TYR A 178 -0.89 15.47 -10.07
C TYR A 178 -1.38 14.87 -8.75
N PRO A 179 -2.23 13.81 -8.81
CA PRO A 179 -2.99 13.35 -7.67
C PRO A 179 -2.22 12.46 -6.68
N LYS A 180 -0.90 12.33 -6.80
CA LYS A 180 -0.20 11.32 -5.99
C LYS A 180 0.74 11.95 -5.00
N GLU A 181 0.26 11.91 -3.82
CA GLU A 181 0.91 12.27 -2.58
C GLU A 181 1.62 11.07 -2.01
N ILE A 182 2.89 11.22 -1.72
CA ILE A 182 3.48 10.46 -0.64
C ILE A 182 3.18 11.26 0.62
N VAL A 183 2.08 10.97 1.17
CA VAL A 183 1.64 10.92 2.55
C VAL A 183 2.08 12.02 3.52
N LYS A 184 1.10 12.56 4.17
CA LYS A 184 1.11 13.20 5.50
C LYS A 184 1.75 12.36 6.61
N ILE A 185 3.00 11.90 6.50
CA ILE A 185 3.60 11.09 7.56
C ILE A 185 4.43 11.94 8.53
N ALA A 186 5.21 12.88 8.04
CA ALA A 186 6.17 13.56 8.90
C ALA A 186 5.52 14.49 9.92
N GLY A 187 4.56 15.31 9.53
CA GLY A 187 3.92 16.27 10.44
C GLY A 187 3.04 15.62 11.49
N LEU A 188 2.34 14.54 11.15
CA LEU A 188 1.53 13.80 12.12
C LEU A 188 2.41 13.00 13.09
N LEU A 189 3.54 12.45 12.64
CA LEU A 189 4.49 11.77 13.51
C LEU A 189 5.20 12.71 14.46
N GLU A 190 5.67 13.87 14.00
CA GLU A 190 6.30 14.87 14.89
C GLU A 190 5.30 15.41 15.91
N LYS A 191 4.08 15.72 15.49
CA LYS A 191 3.02 16.18 16.39
C LYS A 191 2.66 15.10 17.40
N HIS A 192 2.58 13.87 16.96
CA HIS A 192 2.15 12.75 17.81
C HIS A 192 3.24 12.25 18.75
N ILE A 193 4.51 12.28 18.34
CA ILE A 193 5.65 12.01 19.21
C ILE A 193 5.77 13.11 20.28
N LYS A 194 5.47 14.38 19.93
CA LYS A 194 5.46 15.49 20.89
C LYS A 194 4.28 15.46 21.84
N GLU A 195 3.12 15.01 21.40
CA GLU A 195 1.88 15.01 22.19
C GLU A 195 1.66 13.73 23.01
N ASN A 196 2.29 12.61 22.66
CA ASN A 196 2.07 11.30 23.28
C ASN A 196 3.38 10.52 23.52
N THR A 197 4.14 10.95 24.51
CA THR A 197 5.25 10.12 25.04
C THR A 197 4.80 8.80 25.67
N ASN A 198 3.49 8.57 25.80
CA ASN A 198 2.89 7.36 26.41
C ASN A 198 1.92 6.58 25.51
N SER A 199 1.68 6.98 24.27
CA SER A 199 0.88 6.19 23.32
C SER A 199 1.40 6.32 21.90
N VAL A 200 1.53 5.19 21.22
CA VAL A 200 2.05 5.11 19.84
C VAL A 200 0.91 5.27 18.86
N SER A 201 0.99 6.25 17.98
CA SER A 201 0.08 6.41 16.87
C SER A 201 0.83 6.53 15.55
N TYR A 202 0.24 6.05 14.48
CA TYR A 202 0.89 5.77 13.20
C TYR A 202 0.15 6.39 12.02
N THR A 203 0.85 6.64 10.94
CA THR A 203 0.28 7.17 9.70
C THR A 203 0.82 6.48 8.45
N HIS A 204 0.18 6.60 7.37
CA HIS A 204 0.02 5.72 6.25
C HIS A 204 0.84 6.03 5.00
N LEU A 205 1.35 5.01 4.32
CA LEU A 205 1.96 5.07 2.99
C LEU A 205 1.12 4.25 2.00
N THR A 206 0.41 4.90 1.09
CA THR A 206 -0.14 4.23 -0.08
C THR A 206 0.81 4.36 -1.26
N LEU A 207 1.50 3.27 -1.58
CA LEU A 207 2.02 3.13 -2.92
C LEU A 207 0.83 2.93 -3.87
N PRO A 208 0.83 3.57 -5.05
CA PRO A 208 -0.27 3.42 -5.98
C PRO A 208 -0.31 2.01 -6.53
N THR A 209 -1.23 1.23 -6.01
CA THR A 209 -1.63 -0.02 -6.61
C THR A 209 -2.80 0.21 -7.55
N LYS A 210 -2.51 0.56 -8.78
CA LYS A 210 -3.35 0.23 -9.92
C LYS A 210 -2.46 -0.31 -11.00
N ALA A 211 -2.44 -1.61 -11.09
CA ALA A 211 -2.28 -2.27 -12.37
C ALA A 211 -3.58 -2.15 -13.13
#